data_707ab5fc674d2d53fda31141422211b9
#
_entry.id   707ab5fc674d2d53fda31141422211b9
#
_cell.length_a   1.000
_cell.length_b   1.000
_cell.length_c   1.000
_cell.angle_alpha   90.00
_cell.angle_beta   90.00
_cell.angle_gamma   90.00
#
_symmetry.space_group_name_H-M   'P 1'
#
loop_
_entity.id
_entity.type
_entity.pdbx_description
1 polymer ?
#
loop_
_entity_poly.entity_id
_entity_poly.type
_entity_poly.pdbx_seq_one_letter_code
_entity_poly.pdbx_strand_id
1 'polypeptide(L)'
;MKKQFIVLFSLLAVTLSASAQKEYKLSKSTGQLNINVSGAIIEGYNGNEIVFSIPTRKTEVVDERAKGLRVITGSGFVDNTGLGIDVAEKGSEIAVNTVDKNLEGILTIKVPQNIKVKFSNQSNMYHSDLILKNLKNEIEISTSYNKIKLENNSGPMSIKSLFGDIDATFQNEIKGPVSIVSVYGHVDVLLPTSVKANVELSSGYGKLYAAEELKIAIDRTERIEKAQTESSAFATGIRNTVNGVKISEGVTTLLTGKNSSGATTISGLGLAAYGGRSSEDIKGTINGGGSNLVLKSSYDNVYLRVK
;
A
#
# COMPACT_ATOMS: atom_id res chain seq x y z
N MET A 1 -6.67 2.78 67.28
CA MET A 1 -6.95 2.05 66.07
C MET A 1 -7.97 2.79 65.19
N LYS A 2 -7.75 4.06 64.85
CA LYS A 2 -8.64 4.85 63.94
C LYS A 2 -7.91 5.74 62.92
N LYS A 3 -6.64 5.47 62.64
CA LYS A 3 -5.84 6.29 61.68
C LYS A 3 -5.35 5.53 60.45
N GLN A 4 -5.76 4.29 60.23
CA GLN A 4 -5.27 3.48 59.06
C GLN A 4 -6.29 3.32 57.92
N PHE A 5 -7.49 3.88 58.01
CA PHE A 5 -8.52 3.75 56.96
C PHE A 5 -8.61 4.93 55.99
N ILE A 6 -7.83 6.00 56.18
CA ILE A 6 -7.90 7.20 55.31
C ILE A 6 -6.91 7.13 54.13
N VAL A 7 -5.90 6.27 54.21
CA VAL A 7 -4.86 6.17 53.13
C VAL A 7 -5.31 5.26 51.96
N LEU A 8 -6.33 4.43 52.14
CA LEU A 8 -6.75 3.49 51.12
C LEU A 8 -7.77 4.04 50.09
N PHE A 9 -8.25 5.27 50.28
CA PHE A 9 -9.25 5.86 49.36
C PHE A 9 -8.72 6.92 48.40
N SER A 10 -7.42 7.28 48.50
CA SER A 10 -6.81 8.28 47.63
C SER A 10 -6.09 7.69 46.40
N LEU A 11 -6.11 6.37 46.21
CA LEU A 11 -5.36 5.71 45.12
C LEU A 11 -6.23 5.25 43.94
N LEU A 12 -7.49 5.67 43.85
CA LEU A 12 -8.40 5.21 42.80
C LEU A 12 -8.92 6.34 41.89
N ALA A 13 -8.21 7.44 41.78
CA ALA A 13 -8.50 8.50 40.83
C ALA A 13 -7.42 8.55 39.72
N VAL A 14 -7.05 7.42 39.14
CA VAL A 14 -6.48 7.41 37.79
C VAL A 14 -7.62 7.68 36.84
N THR A 15 -7.89 8.95 36.58
CA THR A 15 -8.75 9.37 35.48
C THR A 15 -8.12 8.88 34.19
N LEU A 16 -8.58 7.74 33.72
CA LEU A 16 -8.43 7.35 32.32
C LEU A 16 -9.07 8.49 31.52
N SER A 17 -8.23 9.37 30.97
CA SER A 17 -8.64 10.31 29.92
C SER A 17 -9.02 9.47 28.71
N ALA A 18 -10.22 8.88 28.71
CA ALA A 18 -10.81 8.29 27.55
C ALA A 18 -11.04 9.44 26.56
N SER A 19 -10.15 9.59 25.58
CA SER A 19 -10.42 10.45 24.44
C SER A 19 -11.72 9.94 23.83
N ALA A 20 -12.76 10.77 23.82
CA ALA A 20 -14.00 10.41 23.17
C ALA A 20 -13.69 10.15 21.68
N GLN A 21 -14.03 8.96 21.21
CA GLN A 21 -13.80 8.51 19.87
C GLN A 21 -15.15 8.03 19.33
N LYS A 22 -15.54 8.51 18.14
CA LYS A 22 -16.70 7.95 17.45
C LYS A 22 -16.29 6.63 16.83
N GLU A 23 -17.07 5.57 17.04
CA GLU A 23 -16.79 4.24 16.52
C GLU A 23 -18.00 3.66 15.78
N TYR A 24 -17.72 2.94 14.69
CA TYR A 24 -18.66 2.07 14.01
C TYR A 24 -18.04 0.67 13.90
N LYS A 25 -18.79 -0.37 14.21
CA LYS A 25 -18.34 -1.77 14.22
C LYS A 25 -19.13 -2.58 13.22
N LEU A 26 -18.42 -3.43 12.46
CA LEU A 26 -18.99 -4.37 11.51
C LEU A 26 -18.55 -5.77 11.89
N SER A 27 -19.50 -6.65 12.24
CA SER A 27 -19.24 -8.05 12.63
C SER A 27 -18.85 -8.89 11.42
N LYS A 28 -17.59 -8.76 10.98
CA LYS A 28 -17.01 -9.45 9.83
C LYS A 28 -15.55 -9.77 10.11
N SER A 29 -15.17 -11.04 9.95
CA SER A 29 -13.80 -11.52 10.21
C SER A 29 -13.09 -12.09 8.99
N THR A 30 -13.80 -12.25 7.86
CA THR A 30 -13.26 -12.77 6.60
C THR A 30 -13.83 -12.01 5.40
N GLY A 31 -13.13 -12.04 4.27
CA GLY A 31 -13.54 -11.36 3.04
C GLY A 31 -12.52 -10.33 2.59
N GLN A 32 -12.98 -9.37 1.81
CA GLN A 32 -12.17 -8.29 1.26
C GLN A 32 -12.75 -6.93 1.63
N LEU A 33 -11.91 -6.07 2.21
CA LEU A 33 -12.23 -4.70 2.55
C LEU A 33 -11.70 -3.75 1.46
N ASN A 34 -12.61 -3.17 0.69
CA ASN A 34 -12.32 -2.20 -0.38
C ASN A 34 -12.50 -0.79 0.16
N ILE A 35 -11.43 -0.02 0.28
CA ILE A 35 -11.39 1.28 0.94
C ILE A 35 -11.12 2.37 -0.10
N ASN A 36 -12.06 3.31 -0.25
CA ASN A 36 -11.98 4.46 -1.15
C ASN A 36 -12.15 5.76 -0.36
N VAL A 37 -11.10 6.13 0.38
CA VAL A 37 -11.07 7.35 1.21
C VAL A 37 -9.80 8.15 0.94
N SER A 38 -9.72 9.38 1.44
CA SER A 38 -8.57 10.27 1.24
C SER A 38 -7.26 9.73 1.84
N GLY A 39 -7.32 8.99 2.93
CA GLY A 39 -6.24 8.35 3.66
C GLY A 39 -6.74 7.69 4.93
N ALA A 40 -5.96 6.84 5.55
CA ALA A 40 -6.36 6.11 6.74
C ALA A 40 -5.16 5.51 7.50
N ILE A 41 -5.38 5.17 8.76
CA ILE A 41 -4.54 4.22 9.49
C ILE A 41 -5.28 2.88 9.49
N ILE A 42 -4.69 1.85 8.88
CA ILE A 42 -5.26 0.50 8.80
C ILE A 42 -4.39 -0.43 9.63
N GLU A 43 -4.95 -1.00 10.67
CA GLU A 43 -4.23 -1.82 11.63
C GLU A 43 -4.80 -3.22 11.74
N GLY A 44 -3.96 -4.23 11.49
CA GLY A 44 -4.30 -5.62 11.70
C GLY A 44 -4.33 -5.96 13.19
N TYR A 45 -5.39 -6.62 13.66
CA TYR A 45 -5.53 -7.01 15.05
C TYR A 45 -6.17 -8.39 15.23
N ASN A 46 -6.05 -8.96 16.42
CA ASN A 46 -6.63 -10.26 16.74
C ASN A 46 -8.06 -10.09 17.24
N GLY A 47 -8.99 -9.77 16.37
CA GLY A 47 -10.41 -9.65 16.65
C GLY A 47 -11.24 -10.26 15.55
N ASN A 48 -12.55 -10.19 15.66
CA ASN A 48 -13.54 -10.76 14.74
C ASN A 48 -14.50 -9.71 14.14
N GLU A 49 -14.23 -8.44 14.37
CA GLU A 49 -15.02 -7.33 13.86
C GLU A 49 -14.10 -6.32 13.16
N ILE A 50 -14.59 -5.62 12.15
CA ILE A 50 -13.91 -4.43 11.62
C ILE A 50 -14.37 -3.25 12.45
N VAL A 51 -13.41 -2.46 12.98
CA VAL A 51 -13.72 -1.28 13.80
C VAL A 51 -13.24 -0.04 13.06
N PHE A 52 -14.16 0.84 12.75
CA PHE A 52 -13.89 2.15 12.16
C PHE A 52 -13.99 3.19 13.26
N SER A 53 -13.04 4.13 13.30
CA SER A 53 -13.04 5.16 14.32
C SER A 53 -12.39 6.45 13.85
N ILE A 54 -12.88 7.57 14.36
CA ILE A 54 -12.34 8.91 14.13
C ILE A 54 -12.26 9.62 15.48
N PRO A 55 -11.17 10.37 15.78
CA PRO A 55 -11.07 11.19 16.98
C PRO A 55 -12.23 12.18 17.05
N THR A 56 -12.93 12.25 18.18
CA THR A 56 -13.99 13.23 18.37
C THR A 56 -13.39 14.60 18.65
N ARG A 57 -13.79 15.61 17.89
CA ARG A 57 -13.41 16.99 18.18
C ARG A 57 -14.17 17.57 19.37
N LYS A 58 -13.49 18.41 20.14
CA LYS A 58 -14.09 19.13 21.27
C LYS A 58 -15.10 20.24 20.85
N THR A 59 -15.13 20.59 19.55
CA THR A 59 -15.92 21.72 19.01
C THR A 59 -16.64 21.32 17.71
N GLU A 60 -17.39 20.22 17.74
CA GLU A 60 -18.31 19.95 16.62
C GLU A 60 -19.50 20.89 16.76
N VAL A 61 -19.57 21.91 15.91
CA VAL A 61 -20.77 22.75 15.82
C VAL A 61 -21.85 21.92 15.13
N VAL A 62 -22.74 21.36 15.93
CA VAL A 62 -23.89 20.61 15.41
C VAL A 62 -24.84 21.60 14.75
N ASP A 63 -25.03 21.51 13.43
CA ASP A 63 -26.08 22.26 12.74
C ASP A 63 -27.44 21.69 13.19
N GLU A 64 -28.18 22.47 13.98
CA GLU A 64 -29.52 22.13 14.45
C GLU A 64 -30.48 21.74 13.31
N ARG A 65 -30.29 22.31 12.10
CA ARG A 65 -31.09 22.01 10.92
C ARG A 65 -30.81 20.64 10.34
N ALA A 66 -29.61 20.09 10.59
CA ALA A 66 -29.20 18.77 10.16
C ALA A 66 -29.65 17.65 11.12
N LYS A 67 -30.28 17.99 12.23
CA LYS A 67 -30.72 17.02 13.24
C LYS A 67 -31.69 16.00 12.65
N GLY A 68 -31.31 14.70 12.73
CA GLY A 68 -32.10 13.60 12.16
C GLY A 68 -31.92 13.40 10.63
N LEU A 69 -31.09 14.20 9.98
CA LEU A 69 -30.75 14.05 8.56
C LEU A 69 -29.42 13.31 8.41
N ARG A 70 -29.22 12.72 7.24
CA ARG A 70 -27.95 12.07 6.87
C ARG A 70 -27.32 12.82 5.71
N VAL A 71 -26.01 12.91 5.71
CA VAL A 71 -25.24 13.47 4.58
C VAL A 71 -25.32 12.52 3.40
N ILE A 72 -25.61 13.03 2.22
CA ILE A 72 -25.69 12.29 0.95
C ILE A 72 -24.76 12.95 -0.06
N THR A 73 -23.92 12.17 -0.73
CA THR A 73 -23.06 12.65 -1.82
C THR A 73 -23.81 12.67 -3.15
N GLY A 74 -23.31 13.46 -4.12
CA GLY A 74 -23.79 13.43 -5.50
C GLY A 74 -23.59 12.06 -6.20
N SER A 75 -22.70 11.20 -5.69
CA SER A 75 -22.51 9.81 -6.14
C SER A 75 -23.46 8.80 -5.49
N GLY A 76 -24.36 9.27 -4.61
CA GLY A 76 -25.36 8.42 -3.96
C GLY A 76 -24.91 7.74 -2.68
N PHE A 77 -23.68 7.97 -2.21
CA PHE A 77 -23.22 7.43 -0.92
C PHE A 77 -23.88 8.21 0.23
N VAL A 78 -24.27 7.46 1.27
CA VAL A 78 -24.96 8.00 2.45
C VAL A 78 -24.15 7.64 3.68
N ASP A 79 -23.87 8.60 4.56
CA ASP A 79 -23.23 8.29 5.84
C ASP A 79 -24.17 7.42 6.70
N ASN A 80 -23.86 6.11 6.73
CA ASN A 80 -24.57 5.13 7.53
C ASN A 80 -23.83 4.77 8.84
N THR A 81 -22.70 5.41 9.09
CA THR A 81 -21.82 5.12 10.23
C THR A 81 -21.77 6.26 11.26
N GLY A 82 -22.10 7.48 10.87
CA GLY A 82 -21.88 8.71 11.67
C GLY A 82 -20.42 9.16 11.71
N LEU A 83 -19.57 8.57 10.83
CA LEU A 83 -18.15 8.89 10.72
C LEU A 83 -17.81 9.63 9.40
N GLY A 84 -18.81 10.02 8.62
CA GLY A 84 -18.62 10.63 7.31
C GLY A 84 -18.23 9.63 6.22
N ILE A 85 -18.48 8.34 6.44
CA ILE A 85 -18.23 7.26 5.48
C ILE A 85 -19.49 6.41 5.26
N ASP A 86 -19.58 5.85 4.06
CA ASP A 86 -20.55 4.81 3.69
C ASP A 86 -19.86 3.45 3.76
N VAL A 87 -20.44 2.51 4.52
CA VAL A 87 -19.98 1.12 4.62
C VAL A 87 -21.04 0.20 4.11
N ALA A 88 -20.78 -0.49 3.00
CA ALA A 88 -21.72 -1.39 2.35
C ALA A 88 -21.14 -2.80 2.22
N GLU A 89 -21.94 -3.81 2.55
CA GLU A 89 -21.59 -5.23 2.38
C GLU A 89 -22.25 -5.81 1.15
N LYS A 90 -21.47 -6.57 0.35
CA LYS A 90 -21.97 -7.35 -0.78
C LYS A 90 -21.27 -8.71 -0.81
N GLY A 91 -21.89 -9.70 -0.24
CA GLY A 91 -21.31 -11.05 -0.12
C GLY A 91 -20.04 -11.05 0.76
N SER A 92 -18.91 -11.39 0.18
CA SER A 92 -17.61 -11.38 0.87
C SER A 92 -16.87 -10.04 0.76
N GLU A 93 -17.40 -9.07 0.01
CA GLU A 93 -16.80 -7.76 -0.16
C GLU A 93 -17.45 -6.71 0.75
N ILE A 94 -16.63 -5.84 1.29
CA ILE A 94 -17.03 -4.71 2.11
C ILE A 94 -16.48 -3.46 1.44
N ALA A 95 -17.34 -2.55 1.02
CA ALA A 95 -16.96 -1.29 0.41
C ALA A 95 -17.04 -0.15 1.44
N VAL A 96 -15.99 0.67 1.50
CA VAL A 96 -15.91 1.85 2.35
C VAL A 96 -15.65 3.06 1.46
N ASN A 97 -16.58 4.00 1.43
CA ASN A 97 -16.50 5.17 0.58
C ASN A 97 -16.60 6.47 1.41
N THR A 98 -15.89 7.51 0.99
CA THR A 98 -16.00 8.83 1.61
C THR A 98 -17.35 9.45 1.28
N VAL A 99 -18.05 9.92 2.31
CA VAL A 99 -19.26 10.75 2.20
C VAL A 99 -18.90 12.20 2.48
N ASP A 100 -18.22 12.46 3.59
CA ASP A 100 -17.69 13.79 3.90
C ASP A 100 -16.25 13.92 3.38
N LYS A 101 -16.05 14.79 2.39
CA LYS A 101 -14.72 15.08 1.83
C LYS A 101 -13.81 15.85 2.78
N ASN A 102 -14.39 16.51 3.77
CA ASN A 102 -13.68 17.25 4.80
C ASN A 102 -13.59 16.44 6.10
N LEU A 103 -13.40 15.12 6.00
CA LEU A 103 -13.18 14.27 7.17
C LEU A 103 -12.11 14.89 8.05
N GLU A 104 -12.56 15.45 9.16
CA GLU A 104 -11.70 16.11 10.12
C GLU A 104 -11.09 15.08 11.08
N GLY A 105 -9.90 14.61 10.74
CA GLY A 105 -9.16 13.59 11.47
C GLY A 105 -8.84 12.39 10.58
N ILE A 106 -7.91 11.58 11.03
CA ILE A 106 -7.48 10.39 10.30
C ILE A 106 -8.41 9.24 10.67
N LEU A 107 -9.10 8.68 9.69
CA LEU A 107 -9.88 7.45 9.85
C LEU A 107 -8.95 6.32 10.26
N THR A 108 -9.22 5.70 11.40
CA THR A 108 -8.54 4.49 11.85
C THR A 108 -9.43 3.28 11.65
N ILE A 109 -8.90 2.25 11.00
CA ILE A 109 -9.62 1.01 10.68
C ILE A 109 -8.86 -0.16 11.30
N LYS A 110 -9.42 -0.81 12.33
CA LYS A 110 -8.88 -2.07 12.83
C LYS A 110 -9.49 -3.23 12.08
N VAL A 111 -8.63 -4.09 11.54
CA VAL A 111 -9.02 -5.15 10.60
C VAL A 111 -8.62 -6.52 11.16
N PRO A 112 -9.52 -7.50 11.24
CA PRO A 112 -9.18 -8.88 11.55
C PRO A 112 -8.15 -9.46 10.57
N GLN A 113 -7.26 -10.32 11.06
CA GLN A 113 -6.11 -10.83 10.31
C GLN A 113 -6.46 -11.64 9.05
N ASN A 114 -7.71 -12.13 8.93
CA ASN A 114 -8.15 -12.93 7.77
C ASN A 114 -8.86 -12.10 6.70
N ILE A 115 -8.94 -10.77 6.84
CA ILE A 115 -9.52 -9.87 5.86
C ILE A 115 -8.42 -9.38 4.92
N LYS A 116 -8.66 -9.48 3.61
CA LYS A 116 -7.83 -8.85 2.58
C LYS A 116 -8.11 -7.35 2.53
N VAL A 117 -7.08 -6.55 2.38
CA VAL A 117 -7.20 -5.09 2.35
C VAL A 117 -6.88 -4.58 0.96
N LYS A 118 -7.83 -3.87 0.36
CA LYS A 118 -7.64 -3.12 -0.87
C LYS A 118 -7.93 -1.63 -0.63
N PHE A 119 -6.96 -0.78 -0.92
CA PHE A 119 -7.09 0.67 -0.80
C PHE A 119 -6.88 1.34 -2.14
N SER A 120 -7.77 2.28 -2.48
CA SER A 120 -7.67 3.06 -3.71
C SER A 120 -7.96 4.53 -3.44
N ASN A 121 -7.07 5.43 -3.89
CA ASN A 121 -7.33 6.87 -3.93
C ASN A 121 -6.65 7.51 -5.14
N GLN A 122 -7.45 7.93 -6.11
CA GLN A 122 -6.95 8.58 -7.33
C GLN A 122 -7.14 10.11 -7.30
N SER A 123 -7.58 10.65 -6.16
CA SER A 123 -7.80 12.09 -6.01
C SER A 123 -6.48 12.86 -5.98
N ASN A 124 -6.42 13.98 -6.69
CA ASN A 124 -5.34 14.95 -6.62
C ASN A 124 -5.58 16.06 -5.59
N MET A 125 -6.81 16.20 -5.10
CA MET A 125 -7.20 17.24 -4.13
C MET A 125 -7.40 16.70 -2.72
N TYR A 126 -7.94 15.47 -2.61
CA TYR A 126 -8.28 14.87 -1.33
C TYR A 126 -7.38 13.66 -1.09
N HIS A 127 -6.23 13.91 -0.47
CA HIS A 127 -5.28 12.86 -0.08
C HIS A 127 -4.65 13.21 1.26
N SER A 128 -4.41 12.20 2.05
CA SER A 128 -3.67 12.26 3.32
C SER A 128 -2.83 11.00 3.47
N ASP A 129 -2.03 10.92 4.52
CA ASP A 129 -1.16 9.77 4.72
C ASP A 129 -1.95 8.46 4.82
N LEU A 130 -1.40 7.41 4.23
CA LEU A 130 -1.91 6.05 4.33
C LEU A 130 -0.91 5.21 5.13
N ILE A 131 -1.32 4.76 6.30
CA ILE A 131 -0.46 3.99 7.19
C ILE A 131 -1.07 2.61 7.41
N LEU A 132 -0.33 1.55 7.07
CA LEU A 132 -0.75 0.17 7.28
C LEU A 132 0.15 -0.50 8.30
N LYS A 133 -0.45 -1.13 9.32
CA LYS A 133 0.27 -1.74 10.43
C LYS A 133 -0.18 -3.16 10.70
N ASN A 134 0.77 -4.05 10.96
CA ASN A 134 0.52 -5.39 11.52
C ASN A 134 -0.46 -6.27 10.72
N LEU A 135 -0.63 -6.03 9.42
CA LEU A 135 -1.49 -6.83 8.54
C LEU A 135 -0.75 -8.11 8.11
N LYS A 136 -1.44 -9.25 8.13
CA LYS A 136 -0.87 -10.58 7.79
C LYS A 136 -1.46 -11.19 6.54
N ASN A 137 -2.57 -10.66 6.03
CA ASN A 137 -3.23 -11.12 4.81
C ASN A 137 -2.82 -10.26 3.61
N GLU A 138 -3.41 -10.51 2.47
CA GLU A 138 -3.15 -9.83 1.20
C GLU A 138 -3.47 -8.33 1.28
N ILE A 139 -2.56 -7.50 0.76
CA ILE A 139 -2.66 -6.05 0.73
C ILE A 139 -2.50 -5.59 -0.72
N GLU A 140 -3.49 -4.87 -1.24
CA GLU A 140 -3.45 -4.21 -2.54
C GLU A 140 -3.67 -2.70 -2.36
N ILE A 141 -2.73 -1.88 -2.82
CA ILE A 141 -2.82 -0.41 -2.73
C ILE A 141 -2.56 0.20 -4.11
N SER A 142 -3.42 1.14 -4.48
CA SER A 142 -3.26 1.96 -5.68
C SER A 142 -3.63 3.40 -5.37
N THR A 143 -2.63 4.30 -5.37
CA THR A 143 -2.84 5.72 -5.03
C THR A 143 -2.17 6.65 -6.03
N SER A 144 -2.66 7.91 -6.09
CA SER A 144 -2.00 8.95 -6.86
C SER A 144 -1.04 9.80 -6.03
N TYR A 145 -1.47 10.33 -4.88
CA TYR A 145 -0.70 11.35 -4.13
C TYR A 145 -0.45 10.99 -2.66
N ASN A 146 -1.03 9.90 -2.15
CA ASN A 146 -0.84 9.53 -0.76
C ASN A 146 0.62 9.15 -0.47
N LYS A 147 1.17 9.68 0.60
CA LYS A 147 2.32 9.07 1.26
C LYS A 147 1.92 7.75 1.89
N ILE A 148 2.68 6.69 1.64
CA ILE A 148 2.36 5.35 2.12
C ILE A 148 3.41 4.90 3.11
N LYS A 149 2.98 4.49 4.30
CA LYS A 149 3.83 3.92 5.32
C LYS A 149 3.37 2.51 5.69
N LEU A 150 4.26 1.54 5.55
CA LEU A 150 4.02 0.14 5.86
C LEU A 150 4.84 -0.25 7.09
N GLU A 151 4.17 -0.66 8.17
CA GLU A 151 4.81 -1.02 9.43
C GLU A 151 4.47 -2.46 9.80
N ASN A 152 5.47 -3.34 9.80
CA ASN A 152 5.35 -4.71 10.28
C ASN A 152 4.23 -5.55 9.61
N ASN A 153 3.98 -5.31 8.32
CA ASN A 153 3.08 -6.14 7.54
C ASN A 153 3.85 -7.37 7.01
N SER A 154 3.22 -8.52 6.91
CA SER A 154 3.92 -9.77 6.54
C SER A 154 3.27 -10.58 5.43
N GLY A 155 2.02 -10.28 5.04
CA GLY A 155 1.33 -10.96 3.96
C GLY A 155 1.82 -10.56 2.56
N PRO A 156 1.33 -11.22 1.51
CA PRO A 156 1.57 -10.79 0.14
C PRO A 156 1.07 -9.36 -0.06
N MET A 157 1.84 -8.54 -0.79
CA MET A 157 1.43 -7.15 -1.01
C MET A 157 1.81 -6.61 -2.38
N SER A 158 0.91 -5.81 -2.94
CA SER A 158 1.08 -5.05 -4.17
C SER A 158 0.76 -3.58 -3.89
N ILE A 159 1.80 -2.76 -3.82
CA ILE A 159 1.71 -1.35 -3.45
C ILE A 159 2.14 -0.50 -4.63
N LYS A 160 1.25 0.38 -5.09
CA LYS A 160 1.51 1.28 -6.21
C LYS A 160 1.15 2.72 -5.85
N SER A 161 2.07 3.64 -6.12
CA SER A 161 1.85 5.08 -6.01
C SER A 161 2.29 5.78 -7.29
N LEU A 162 1.58 6.84 -7.67
CA LEU A 162 1.99 7.68 -8.81
C LEU A 162 2.99 8.76 -8.37
N PHE A 163 2.63 9.56 -7.35
CA PHE A 163 3.45 10.68 -6.85
C PHE A 163 3.91 10.52 -5.40
N GLY A 164 3.28 9.63 -4.62
CA GLY A 164 3.60 9.47 -3.21
C GLY A 164 4.84 8.64 -2.96
N ASP A 165 5.58 9.02 -1.93
CA ASP A 165 6.67 8.24 -1.36
C ASP A 165 6.14 6.98 -0.68
N ILE A 166 6.94 5.92 -0.66
CA ILE A 166 6.59 4.67 -0.01
C ILE A 166 7.70 4.25 0.94
N ASP A 167 7.42 4.30 2.24
CA ASP A 167 8.30 3.86 3.30
C ASP A 167 7.78 2.52 3.88
N ALA A 168 8.60 1.48 3.90
CA ALA A 168 8.23 0.17 4.41
C ALA A 168 9.23 -0.35 5.45
N THR A 169 8.73 -0.79 6.60
CA THR A 169 9.54 -1.43 7.64
C THR A 169 9.03 -2.83 7.90
N PHE A 170 9.87 -3.82 7.66
CA PHE A 170 9.63 -5.21 7.98
C PHE A 170 10.41 -5.60 9.24
N GLN A 171 9.73 -6.19 10.21
CA GLN A 171 10.37 -6.66 11.44
C GLN A 171 10.56 -8.18 11.45
N ASN A 172 9.76 -8.87 10.65
CA ASN A 172 9.70 -10.32 10.59
C ASN A 172 9.90 -10.81 9.16
N GLU A 173 9.88 -12.13 8.99
CA GLU A 173 9.93 -12.78 7.70
C GLU A 173 8.77 -12.32 6.78
N ILE A 174 9.09 -12.13 5.51
CA ILE A 174 8.12 -11.81 4.46
C ILE A 174 7.45 -13.11 4.03
N LYS A 175 6.12 -13.21 4.25
CA LYS A 175 5.32 -14.42 4.00
C LYS A 175 4.61 -14.39 2.65
N GLY A 176 5.30 -14.02 1.60
CA GLY A 176 4.72 -13.99 0.25
C GLY A 176 5.37 -12.94 -0.62
N PRO A 177 4.96 -12.85 -1.89
CA PRO A 177 5.53 -11.87 -2.79
C PRO A 177 5.19 -10.44 -2.35
N VAL A 178 6.18 -9.56 -2.41
CA VAL A 178 6.06 -8.12 -2.14
C VAL A 178 6.46 -7.35 -3.38
N SER A 179 5.57 -6.47 -3.85
CA SER A 179 5.84 -5.54 -4.95
C SER A 179 5.53 -4.11 -4.48
N ILE A 180 6.52 -3.24 -4.45
CA ILE A 180 6.40 -1.84 -4.06
C ILE A 180 6.91 -0.98 -5.21
N VAL A 181 6.02 -0.18 -5.79
CA VAL A 181 6.31 0.62 -6.99
C VAL A 181 5.81 2.04 -6.80
N SER A 182 6.69 3.01 -6.93
CA SER A 182 6.34 4.42 -7.10
C SER A 182 6.77 4.92 -8.48
N VAL A 183 6.05 5.86 -9.08
CA VAL A 183 6.49 6.48 -10.33
C VAL A 183 7.38 7.67 -10.03
N TYR A 184 6.91 8.64 -9.26
CA TYR A 184 7.64 9.89 -8.99
C TYR A 184 8.22 9.97 -7.58
N GLY A 185 7.74 9.19 -6.62
CA GLY A 185 8.25 9.15 -5.26
C GLY A 185 9.34 8.10 -5.07
N HIS A 186 10.07 8.23 -3.97
CA HIS A 186 11.05 7.22 -3.57
C HIS A 186 10.39 5.95 -3.02
N VAL A 187 11.17 4.87 -3.03
CA VAL A 187 10.83 3.61 -2.35
C VAL A 187 11.93 3.31 -1.32
N ASP A 188 11.59 3.32 -0.05
CA ASP A 188 12.51 3.09 1.05
C ASP A 188 12.07 1.89 1.89
N VAL A 189 12.88 0.85 1.92
CA VAL A 189 12.54 -0.40 2.58
C VAL A 189 13.59 -0.79 3.60
N LEU A 190 13.15 -0.96 4.85
CA LEU A 190 13.96 -1.38 5.97
C LEU A 190 13.68 -2.86 6.28
N LEU A 191 14.69 -3.71 6.17
CA LEU A 191 14.61 -5.16 6.36
C LEU A 191 15.41 -5.62 7.58
N PRO A 192 15.01 -6.72 8.24
CA PRO A 192 15.90 -7.39 9.19
C PRO A 192 17.09 -8.07 8.46
N THR A 193 18.26 -8.13 9.10
CA THR A 193 19.45 -8.79 8.54
C THR A 193 19.24 -10.25 8.20
N SER A 194 18.29 -10.92 8.87
CA SER A 194 17.96 -12.33 8.67
C SER A 194 17.02 -12.62 7.52
N VAL A 195 16.53 -11.57 6.80
CA VAL A 195 15.56 -11.76 5.72
C VAL A 195 16.12 -12.65 4.61
N LYS A 196 15.27 -13.52 4.07
CA LYS A 196 15.55 -14.33 2.88
C LYS A 196 14.64 -13.86 1.76
N ALA A 197 15.21 -13.39 0.66
CA ALA A 197 14.42 -12.84 -0.46
C ALA A 197 15.13 -13.02 -1.81
N ASN A 198 14.33 -13.17 -2.85
CA ASN A 198 14.74 -12.91 -4.23
C ASN A 198 14.41 -11.46 -4.52
N VAL A 199 15.41 -10.63 -4.81
CA VAL A 199 15.23 -9.19 -4.97
C VAL A 199 15.29 -8.77 -6.43
N GLU A 200 14.39 -7.86 -6.81
CA GLU A 200 14.44 -7.12 -8.06
C GLU A 200 14.32 -5.63 -7.71
N LEU A 201 15.41 -4.88 -7.90
CA LEU A 201 15.49 -3.44 -7.66
C LEU A 201 15.60 -2.72 -9.00
N SER A 202 14.81 -1.67 -9.21
CA SER A 202 14.82 -0.91 -10.45
C SER A 202 14.62 0.58 -10.20
N SER A 203 15.45 1.41 -10.86
CA SER A 203 15.21 2.84 -10.96
C SER A 203 15.47 3.32 -12.39
N GLY A 204 14.52 4.10 -12.95
CA GLY A 204 14.66 4.66 -14.29
C GLY A 204 15.59 5.87 -14.36
N TYR A 205 15.42 6.83 -13.46
CA TYR A 205 16.17 8.10 -13.42
C TYR A 205 16.88 8.35 -12.11
N GLY A 206 16.53 7.63 -11.04
CA GLY A 206 17.19 7.70 -9.74
C GLY A 206 18.35 6.72 -9.61
N LYS A 207 18.70 6.41 -8.37
CA LYS A 207 19.77 5.49 -7.99
C LYS A 207 19.25 4.37 -7.11
N LEU A 208 19.95 3.23 -7.12
CA LEU A 208 19.71 2.10 -6.23
C LEU A 208 20.72 2.13 -5.09
N TYR A 209 20.22 2.13 -3.85
CA TYR A 209 21.03 2.08 -2.65
C TYR A 209 20.67 0.82 -1.85
N ALA A 210 21.66 0.03 -1.47
CA ALA A 210 21.48 -1.15 -0.64
C ALA A 210 22.53 -1.18 0.48
N ALA A 211 22.12 -1.59 1.67
CA ALA A 211 23.02 -1.80 2.80
C ALA A 211 23.97 -2.96 2.53
N GLU A 212 25.25 -2.80 2.85
CA GLU A 212 26.30 -3.82 2.62
C GLU A 212 26.03 -5.12 3.39
N GLU A 213 25.40 -5.01 4.55
CA GLU A 213 25.07 -6.14 5.43
C GLU A 213 24.09 -7.13 4.79
N LEU A 214 23.30 -6.70 3.81
CA LEU A 214 22.36 -7.58 3.09
C LEU A 214 23.07 -8.56 2.16
N LYS A 215 24.34 -8.30 1.79
CA LYS A 215 25.18 -9.20 0.96
C LYS A 215 24.41 -9.75 -0.25
N ILE A 216 23.83 -8.86 -1.06
CA ILE A 216 23.04 -9.24 -2.22
C ILE A 216 23.93 -9.99 -3.22
N ALA A 217 23.64 -11.27 -3.46
CA ALA A 217 24.24 -12.03 -4.53
C ALA A 217 23.58 -11.64 -5.86
N ILE A 218 24.21 -10.71 -6.61
CA ILE A 218 23.67 -10.17 -7.85
C ILE A 218 23.80 -11.18 -8.98
N ASP A 219 22.70 -11.44 -9.68
CA ASP A 219 22.69 -12.25 -10.90
C ASP A 219 23.17 -11.43 -12.08
N ARG A 220 24.39 -11.72 -12.53
CA ARG A 220 25.03 -11.02 -13.66
C ARG A 220 24.62 -11.59 -15.01
N THR A 221 24.06 -12.78 -15.05
CA THR A 221 23.78 -13.52 -16.29
C THR A 221 22.64 -12.87 -17.07
N GLU A 222 21.56 -12.45 -16.41
CA GLU A 222 20.44 -11.80 -17.08
C GLU A 222 20.79 -10.43 -17.69
N ARG A 223 21.80 -9.74 -17.14
CA ARG A 223 22.24 -8.43 -17.67
C ARG A 223 22.91 -8.56 -19.03
N ILE A 224 23.64 -9.66 -19.25
CA ILE A 224 24.32 -9.92 -20.52
C ILE A 224 23.30 -10.31 -21.59
N GLU A 225 22.30 -11.14 -21.26
CA GLU A 225 21.26 -11.55 -22.19
C GLU A 225 20.35 -10.39 -22.61
N LYS A 226 19.93 -9.51 -21.68
CA LYS A 226 19.16 -8.31 -22.01
C LYS A 226 19.92 -7.38 -22.93
N ALA A 227 21.19 -7.10 -22.65
CA ALA A 227 22.02 -6.24 -23.52
C ALA A 227 22.19 -6.81 -24.91
N GLN A 228 22.28 -8.13 -25.05
CA GLN A 228 22.35 -8.80 -26.36
C GLN A 228 20.99 -8.81 -27.09
N THR A 229 19.89 -8.98 -26.37
CA THR A 229 18.54 -8.97 -26.96
C THR A 229 18.14 -7.58 -27.41
N GLU A 230 18.44 -6.54 -26.63
CA GLU A 230 18.15 -5.15 -27.02
C GLU A 230 19.00 -4.71 -28.21
N SER A 231 20.27 -5.10 -28.30
CA SER A 231 21.10 -4.80 -29.42
C SER A 231 20.65 -5.53 -30.70
N SER A 232 20.16 -6.77 -30.60
CA SER A 232 19.61 -7.53 -31.70
C SER A 232 18.26 -7.01 -32.19
N ALA A 233 17.38 -6.57 -31.26
CA ALA A 233 16.08 -5.96 -31.58
C ALA A 233 16.25 -4.61 -32.25
N PHE A 234 17.24 -3.81 -31.86
CA PHE A 234 17.58 -2.55 -32.52
C PHE A 234 18.10 -2.77 -33.96
N ALA A 235 18.96 -3.77 -34.15
CA ALA A 235 19.48 -4.13 -35.47
C ALA A 235 18.40 -4.69 -36.40
N THR A 236 17.40 -5.39 -35.88
CA THR A 236 16.26 -5.92 -36.66
C THR A 236 15.23 -4.81 -36.97
N GLY A 237 15.01 -3.87 -36.05
CA GLY A 237 14.11 -2.72 -36.26
C GLY A 237 14.56 -1.80 -37.38
N ILE A 238 15.87 -1.62 -37.59
CA ILE A 238 16.42 -0.77 -38.65
C ILE A 238 16.23 -1.39 -40.04
N ARG A 239 16.13 -2.71 -40.16
CA ARG A 239 15.90 -3.38 -41.46
C ARG A 239 14.45 -3.33 -41.92
N ASN A 240 13.48 -3.13 -41.05
CA ASN A 240 12.06 -3.14 -41.41
C ASN A 240 11.43 -1.75 -41.61
N THR A 241 12.19 -0.66 -41.46
CA THR A 241 11.70 0.72 -41.64
C THR A 241 11.89 1.27 -43.07
N VAL A 242 12.27 0.47 -44.06
CA VAL A 242 12.49 0.95 -45.44
C VAL A 242 11.31 0.70 -46.39
N ASN A 243 10.26 -0.02 -46.01
CA ASN A 243 9.09 -0.18 -46.83
C ASN A 243 7.77 -0.04 -46.07
N GLY A 244 7.19 1.16 -46.19
CA GLY A 244 5.74 1.33 -46.15
C GLY A 244 5.12 1.51 -44.75
N VAL A 245 4.99 2.76 -44.36
CA VAL A 245 4.14 3.25 -43.28
C VAL A 245 2.71 2.73 -43.38
N LYS A 246 2.23 2.01 -42.36
CA LYS A 246 0.84 2.04 -41.93
C LYS A 246 0.80 2.05 -40.40
N ILE A 247 0.54 3.21 -39.86
CA ILE A 247 0.17 3.39 -38.45
C ILE A 247 -1.33 3.11 -38.40
N SER A 248 -1.75 2.09 -37.68
CA SER A 248 -3.12 1.95 -37.23
C SER A 248 -3.13 1.33 -35.82
N GLU A 249 -3.63 2.11 -34.90
CA GLU A 249 -4.40 1.73 -33.74
C GLU A 249 -3.92 0.57 -32.86
N GLY A 250 -3.60 0.92 -31.58
CA GLY A 250 -3.86 0.07 -30.43
C GLY A 250 -3.08 -1.23 -30.36
N VAL A 251 -1.78 -1.20 -30.15
CA VAL A 251 -1.06 -2.42 -29.79
C VAL A 251 -0.96 -2.53 -28.26
N THR A 252 -1.95 -3.19 -27.70
CA THR A 252 -1.81 -3.83 -26.39
C THR A 252 -0.96 -5.09 -26.59
N THR A 253 0.35 -4.99 -26.48
CA THR A 253 1.18 -6.20 -26.52
C THR A 253 1.15 -6.86 -25.16
N LEU A 254 0.29 -7.87 -25.04
CA LEU A 254 0.36 -8.85 -23.96
C LEU A 254 1.67 -9.65 -24.14
N LEU A 255 2.65 -9.39 -23.33
CA LEU A 255 3.77 -10.30 -23.14
C LEU A 255 3.32 -11.41 -22.18
N THR A 256 2.68 -12.44 -22.73
CA THR A 256 2.46 -13.70 -22.02
C THR A 256 3.74 -14.51 -22.06
N GLY A 257 4.63 -14.30 -21.09
CA GLY A 257 5.71 -15.23 -20.79
C GLY A 257 5.15 -16.36 -19.95
N LYS A 258 4.93 -17.53 -20.54
CA LYS A 258 4.70 -18.77 -19.81
C LYS A 258 5.98 -19.16 -19.07
N ASN A 259 6.05 -18.92 -17.78
CA ASN A 259 6.93 -19.63 -16.88
C ASN A 259 6.10 -20.27 -15.77
N SER A 260 6.27 -21.57 -15.66
CA SER A 260 5.61 -22.47 -14.75
C SER A 260 6.06 -22.27 -13.30
N SER A 261 5.58 -21.23 -12.66
CA SER A 261 5.52 -21.10 -11.19
C SER A 261 4.60 -19.91 -10.90
N GLY A 262 3.46 -20.18 -10.29
CA GLY A 262 2.29 -19.34 -10.07
C GLY A 262 2.52 -17.92 -9.57
N ALA A 263 3.11 -17.07 -10.37
CA ALA A 263 3.19 -15.65 -10.15
C ALA A 263 2.02 -15.00 -10.90
N THR A 264 1.02 -14.54 -10.17
CA THR A 264 -0.06 -13.70 -10.70
C THR A 264 0.55 -12.39 -11.17
N THR A 265 0.75 -12.23 -12.47
CA THR A 265 1.12 -10.95 -13.08
C THR A 265 -0.08 -10.02 -12.99
N ILE A 266 0.00 -9.01 -12.13
CA ILE A 266 -1.00 -7.96 -12.06
C ILE A 266 -0.81 -7.04 -13.27
N SER A 267 -1.54 -7.33 -14.35
CA SER A 267 -1.65 -6.46 -15.52
C SER A 267 -2.76 -5.44 -15.25
N GLY A 268 -2.40 -4.17 -15.05
CA GLY A 268 -3.46 -3.18 -14.82
C GLY A 268 -3.07 -1.71 -14.71
N LEU A 269 -1.87 -1.32 -15.14
CA LEU A 269 -1.58 0.07 -15.54
C LEU A 269 -0.55 -0.01 -16.66
N GLY A 270 -0.94 0.33 -17.88
CA GLY A 270 -0.05 0.43 -19.02
C GLY A 270 0.98 1.53 -18.83
N LEU A 271 2.03 1.23 -18.08
CA LEU A 271 3.26 2.02 -18.10
C LEU A 271 4.04 1.54 -19.32
N ALA A 272 3.75 2.13 -20.49
CA ALA A 272 4.59 2.03 -21.64
C ALA A 272 6.00 2.45 -21.22
N ALA A 273 6.97 1.58 -21.47
CA ALA A 273 8.37 1.90 -21.35
C ALA A 273 8.67 3.10 -22.26
N TYR A 274 8.80 4.29 -21.67
CA TYR A 274 9.39 5.42 -22.36
C TYR A 274 10.87 5.12 -22.54
N GLY A 275 11.25 4.87 -23.79
CA GLY A 275 12.57 4.45 -24.18
C GLY A 275 13.65 5.47 -23.88
N GLY A 276 14.85 4.98 -23.56
CA GLY A 276 16.07 5.66 -23.90
C GLY A 276 17.03 6.06 -22.81
N ARG A 277 16.93 5.53 -21.56
CA ARG A 277 18.09 5.46 -20.64
C ARG A 277 18.12 4.10 -19.98
N SER A 278 19.32 3.51 -19.87
CA SER A 278 19.50 2.24 -19.17
C SER A 278 18.97 2.37 -17.76
N SER A 279 17.77 1.81 -17.51
CA SER A 279 17.29 1.64 -16.14
C SER A 279 18.33 0.86 -15.35
N GLU A 280 18.67 1.30 -14.15
CA GLU A 280 19.47 0.48 -13.26
C GLU A 280 18.58 -0.63 -12.71
N ASP A 281 18.71 -1.82 -13.27
CA ASP A 281 17.99 -3.02 -12.83
C ASP A 281 18.98 -3.97 -12.16
N ILE A 282 18.69 -4.37 -10.93
CA ILE A 282 19.45 -5.37 -10.19
C ILE A 282 18.52 -6.50 -9.82
N LYS A 283 18.90 -7.73 -10.19
CA LYS A 283 18.29 -8.96 -9.70
C LYS A 283 19.32 -9.74 -8.89
N GLY A 284 18.86 -10.38 -7.84
CA GLY A 284 19.74 -11.15 -6.97
C GLY A 284 19.00 -11.82 -5.82
N THR A 285 19.78 -12.37 -4.90
CA THR A 285 19.26 -13.06 -3.73
C THR A 285 19.89 -12.51 -2.45
N ILE A 286 19.11 -12.47 -1.37
CA ILE A 286 19.53 -12.16 -0.01
C ILE A 286 19.44 -13.46 0.80
N ASN A 287 20.51 -13.83 1.50
CA ASN A 287 20.59 -15.02 2.37
C ASN A 287 20.10 -16.32 1.69
N GLY A 288 20.48 -16.51 0.41
CA GLY A 288 20.15 -17.72 -0.35
C GLY A 288 18.75 -17.72 -0.99
N GLY A 289 18.07 -16.58 -0.99
CA GLY A 289 16.77 -16.43 -1.65
C GLY A 289 15.58 -16.82 -0.77
N GLY A 290 14.38 -16.46 -1.22
CA GLY A 290 13.13 -16.66 -0.49
C GLY A 290 11.95 -16.06 -1.23
N SER A 291 11.07 -15.35 -0.52
CA SER A 291 9.95 -14.62 -1.13
C SER A 291 10.45 -13.54 -2.10
N ASN A 292 9.71 -13.32 -3.17
CA ASN A 292 10.05 -12.29 -4.15
C ASN A 292 9.80 -10.89 -3.57
N LEU A 293 10.80 -10.03 -3.68
CA LEU A 293 10.76 -8.61 -3.27
C LEU A 293 11.11 -7.73 -4.47
N VAL A 294 10.11 -7.05 -5.01
CA VAL A 294 10.23 -6.15 -6.16
C VAL A 294 10.08 -4.72 -5.67
N LEU A 295 11.13 -3.90 -5.85
CA LEU A 295 11.15 -2.50 -5.44
C LEU A 295 11.51 -1.63 -6.64
N LYS A 296 10.60 -0.70 -7.01
CA LYS A 296 10.79 0.12 -8.22
C LYS A 296 10.42 1.58 -7.98
N SER A 297 11.24 2.49 -8.49
CA SER A 297 10.87 3.88 -8.71
C SER A 297 11.23 4.29 -10.13
N SER A 298 10.35 5.01 -10.83
CA SER A 298 10.68 5.45 -12.19
C SER A 298 11.56 6.70 -12.19
N TYR A 299 11.29 7.67 -11.31
CA TYR A 299 11.96 8.97 -11.33
C TYR A 299 12.78 9.30 -10.09
N ASP A 300 12.67 8.51 -9.02
CA ASP A 300 13.38 8.74 -7.78
C ASP A 300 14.17 7.48 -7.35
N ASN A 301 14.80 7.54 -6.20
CA ASN A 301 15.69 6.51 -5.70
C ASN A 301 14.95 5.35 -5.07
N VAL A 302 15.62 4.20 -5.06
CA VAL A 302 15.22 3.03 -4.29
C VAL A 302 16.26 2.76 -3.21
N TYR A 303 15.80 2.67 -1.97
CA TYR A 303 16.64 2.42 -0.80
C TYR A 303 16.27 1.07 -0.19
N LEU A 304 17.25 0.20 0.00
CA LEU A 304 17.13 -1.07 0.70
C LEU A 304 18.07 -1.07 1.89
N ARG A 305 17.50 -0.88 3.08
CA ARG A 305 18.24 -0.68 4.32
C ARG A 305 18.08 -1.85 5.29
N VAL A 306 18.98 -1.92 6.26
CA VAL A 306 18.94 -2.88 7.37
C VAL A 306 18.54 -2.15 8.65
N LYS A 307 17.73 -2.84 9.46
CA LYS A 307 17.33 -2.39 10.78
C LYS A 307 18.41 -2.71 11.81
#